data_af8f0c8cceb811e0728570e9f9942da3
#
_entry.id   af8f0c8cceb811e0728570e9f9942da3
#
_cell.length_a   1.000
_cell.length_b   1.000
_cell.length_c   1.000
_cell.angle_alpha   90.00
_cell.angle_beta   90.00
_cell.angle_gamma   90.00
#
_symmetry.space_group_name_H-M   'P 1'
#
loop_
_entity.id
_entity.type
_entity.pdbx_description
1 polymer ?
#
loop_
_entity_poly.entity_id
_entity_poly.type
_entity_poly.pdbx_seq_one_letter_code
_entity_poly.pdbx_strand_id
1 'polypeptide(L)'
;MNLIPKVIVFSVVCVAMVTGIIAGRTFAFDPFASCDNGACKQRVSASSLDQNNCRSGDVLKGAENKKDLKLLSKCESAEGTVRDVHHHMKDGDYKFGLDVEKKYKDLLNKGNNKKRVGGNLIVEVVPKDRKSSNVHLPEKGEDVRVWGAWVKDKPNGWNEIHPAWKVVKK
;
A
#
# COMPACT_ATOMS: atom_id res chain seq x y z
N MET A 1 -34.75 -59.99 9.96
CA MET A 1 -33.99 -59.00 9.20
C MET A 1 -34.72 -57.67 9.31
N ASN A 2 -34.36 -56.88 10.28
CA ASN A 2 -34.99 -55.57 10.51
C ASN A 2 -34.11 -54.44 9.95
N LEU A 3 -34.62 -53.81 8.92
CA LEU A 3 -34.01 -52.62 8.32
C LEU A 3 -34.46 -51.37 9.09
N ILE A 4 -33.50 -50.67 9.72
CA ILE A 4 -33.72 -49.39 10.39
C ILE A 4 -33.48 -48.28 9.36
N PRO A 5 -34.41 -47.33 9.12
CA PRO A 5 -34.18 -46.22 8.21
C PRO A 5 -33.30 -45.15 8.89
N LYS A 6 -32.26 -44.68 8.16
CA LYS A 6 -31.43 -43.55 8.56
C LYS A 6 -32.24 -42.25 8.41
N VAL A 7 -32.47 -41.59 9.55
CA VAL A 7 -33.04 -40.25 9.60
C VAL A 7 -31.89 -39.25 9.29
N ILE A 8 -32.03 -38.54 8.20
CA ILE A 8 -31.15 -37.42 7.85
C ILE A 8 -31.73 -36.17 8.52
N VAL A 9 -31.04 -35.68 9.54
CA VAL A 9 -31.37 -34.40 10.19
C VAL A 9 -30.72 -33.26 9.37
N PHE A 10 -31.54 -32.50 8.66
CA PHE A 10 -31.12 -31.24 8.08
C PHE A 10 -31.06 -30.16 9.18
N SER A 11 -29.85 -29.75 9.53
CA SER A 11 -29.63 -28.62 10.42
C SER A 11 -29.86 -27.35 9.65
N VAL A 12 -30.99 -26.68 9.88
CA VAL A 12 -31.28 -25.35 9.35
C VAL A 12 -30.52 -24.35 10.22
N VAL A 13 -29.44 -23.77 9.67
CA VAL A 13 -28.76 -22.66 10.31
C VAL A 13 -29.57 -21.40 10.06
N CYS A 14 -30.33 -20.97 11.08
CA CYS A 14 -30.93 -19.62 11.09
C CYS A 14 -29.84 -18.55 11.22
N VAL A 15 -29.55 -17.85 10.14
CA VAL A 15 -28.77 -16.62 10.16
C VAL A 15 -29.69 -15.48 10.67
N ALA A 16 -29.58 -15.16 11.95
CA ALA A 16 -30.22 -13.97 12.51
C ALA A 16 -29.49 -12.74 12.00
N MET A 17 -30.16 -11.98 11.10
CA MET A 17 -29.73 -10.65 10.74
C MET A 17 -30.05 -9.70 11.89
N VAL A 18 -29.05 -9.31 12.65
CA VAL A 18 -29.14 -8.20 13.60
C VAL A 18 -28.94 -6.91 12.84
N THR A 19 -30.02 -6.23 12.50
CA THR A 19 -29.98 -4.86 11.97
C THR A 19 -29.86 -3.88 13.13
N GLY A 20 -28.63 -3.52 13.50
CA GLY A 20 -28.37 -2.42 14.40
C GLY A 20 -28.25 -1.11 13.64
N ILE A 21 -29.32 -0.29 13.65
CA ILE A 21 -29.25 1.08 13.14
C ILE A 21 -28.69 1.95 14.25
N ILE A 22 -27.41 2.31 14.15
CA ILE A 22 -26.81 3.40 14.92
C ILE A 22 -26.23 4.38 13.89
N ALA A 23 -26.81 5.59 13.93
CA ALA A 23 -26.39 6.84 13.28
C ALA A 23 -25.18 6.79 12.32
N GLY A 24 -25.44 6.71 11.02
CA GLY A 24 -24.69 7.46 10.02
C GLY A 24 -23.30 6.97 9.61
N ARG A 25 -22.90 5.68 9.78
CA ARG A 25 -21.70 5.12 9.14
C ARG A 25 -21.99 3.73 8.59
N THR A 26 -22.13 3.63 7.29
CA THR A 26 -22.13 2.34 6.59
C THR A 26 -20.70 1.80 6.62
N PHE A 27 -20.47 0.75 7.38
CA PHE A 27 -19.21 -0.01 7.31
C PHE A 27 -19.30 -0.94 6.10
N ALA A 28 -18.51 -0.67 5.08
CA ALA A 28 -18.28 -1.62 3.99
C ALA A 28 -17.45 -2.78 4.55
N PHE A 29 -17.99 -4.00 4.44
CA PHE A 29 -17.29 -5.22 4.81
C PHE A 29 -16.23 -5.50 3.75
N ASP A 30 -14.94 -5.47 4.12
CA ASP A 30 -13.85 -5.85 3.24
C ASP A 30 -13.66 -7.38 3.34
N PRO A 31 -13.91 -8.15 2.27
CA PRO A 31 -13.81 -9.61 2.28
C PRO A 31 -12.37 -10.15 2.35
N PHE A 32 -11.35 -9.29 2.41
CA PHE A 32 -9.94 -9.67 2.42
C PHE A 32 -9.20 -9.32 3.72
N ALA A 33 -9.92 -9.09 4.83
CA ALA A 33 -9.26 -8.92 6.13
C ALA A 33 -8.62 -10.24 6.58
N SER A 34 -7.30 -10.31 6.60
CA SER A 34 -6.55 -11.42 7.20
C SER A 34 -6.56 -11.25 8.72
N CYS A 35 -7.18 -12.18 9.42
CA CYS A 35 -7.20 -12.22 10.88
C CYS A 35 -6.19 -13.26 11.37
N ASP A 36 -5.10 -12.84 12.02
CA ASP A 36 -4.20 -13.72 12.79
C ASP A 36 -4.47 -13.55 14.28
N ASN A 37 -4.75 -14.68 14.97
CA ASN A 37 -4.92 -14.75 16.43
C ASN A 37 -6.00 -13.82 17.04
N GLY A 38 -7.15 -13.67 16.35
CA GLY A 38 -8.31 -12.96 16.91
C GLY A 38 -8.24 -11.43 16.91
N ALA A 39 -7.14 -10.84 16.44
CA ALA A 39 -7.02 -9.41 16.21
C ALA A 39 -7.03 -9.13 14.72
N CYS A 40 -8.20 -8.75 14.17
CA CYS A 40 -8.30 -8.23 12.81
C CYS A 40 -7.67 -6.84 12.78
N LYS A 41 -6.40 -6.73 12.35
CA LYS A 41 -5.81 -5.44 11.99
C LYS A 41 -6.48 -4.98 10.70
N GLN A 42 -7.51 -4.15 10.83
CA GLN A 42 -7.98 -3.37 9.70
C GLN A 42 -6.80 -2.51 9.23
N ARG A 43 -6.26 -2.83 8.05
CA ARG A 43 -5.44 -1.88 7.32
C ARG A 43 -6.35 -0.68 7.08
N VAL A 44 -6.02 0.47 7.65
CA VAL A 44 -6.71 1.71 7.35
C VAL A 44 -6.42 1.98 5.88
N SER A 45 -7.32 1.53 4.99
CA SER A 45 -7.28 1.94 3.58
C SER A 45 -7.14 3.45 3.55
N ALA A 46 -6.31 3.95 2.65
CA ALA A 46 -6.13 5.38 2.44
C ALA A 46 -7.45 6.11 2.66
N SER A 47 -7.47 7.12 3.51
CA SER A 47 -8.68 7.88 3.82
C SER A 47 -9.35 8.32 2.52
N SER A 48 -10.66 8.60 2.53
CA SER A 48 -11.37 9.07 1.33
C SER A 48 -10.71 10.29 0.67
N LEU A 49 -9.97 11.08 1.45
CA LEU A 49 -9.15 12.20 0.98
C LEU A 49 -7.92 11.73 0.16
N ASP A 50 -7.44 10.52 0.39
CA ASP A 50 -6.30 9.97 -0.35
C ASP A 50 -6.71 9.37 -1.69
N GLN A 51 -7.93 8.88 -1.83
CA GLN A 51 -8.43 8.30 -3.09
C GLN A 51 -8.43 9.29 -4.25
N ASN A 52 -8.67 10.58 -3.99
CA ASN A 52 -8.60 11.64 -5.00
C ASN A 52 -7.18 11.88 -5.54
N ASN A 53 -6.15 11.35 -4.86
CA ASN A 53 -4.75 11.43 -5.28
C ASN A 53 -4.28 10.17 -6.02
N CYS A 54 -5.16 9.20 -6.21
CA CYS A 54 -4.84 7.94 -6.86
C CYS A 54 -4.91 8.07 -8.39
N ARG A 55 -3.95 7.47 -9.07
CA ARG A 55 -3.93 7.37 -10.54
C ARG A 55 -4.88 6.25 -11.00
N SER A 56 -5.66 6.53 -12.03
CA SER A 56 -6.49 5.51 -12.72
C SER A 56 -5.68 4.80 -13.82
N GLY A 57 -6.17 3.64 -14.26
CA GLY A 57 -5.59 2.86 -15.36
C GLY A 57 -4.31 2.11 -14.98
N ASP A 58 -3.30 2.13 -15.87
CA ASP A 58 -1.99 1.50 -15.62
C ASP A 58 -1.18 2.28 -14.58
N VAL A 59 -1.27 1.86 -13.33
CA VAL A 59 -0.59 2.51 -12.21
C VAL A 59 0.94 2.38 -12.28
N LEU A 60 1.47 1.41 -13.03
CA LEU A 60 2.91 1.23 -13.25
C LEU A 60 3.40 1.94 -14.52
N LYS A 61 2.57 2.79 -15.14
CA LYS A 61 2.95 3.51 -16.36
C LYS A 61 4.17 4.40 -16.11
N GLY A 62 5.23 4.16 -16.89
CA GLY A 62 6.49 4.90 -16.80
C GLY A 62 7.57 4.17 -16.01
N ALA A 63 7.24 3.20 -15.17
CA ALA A 63 8.24 2.35 -14.54
C ALA A 63 8.92 1.45 -15.57
N GLU A 64 10.24 1.34 -15.49
CA GLU A 64 11.01 0.36 -16.25
C GLU A 64 10.88 -1.03 -15.57
N ASN A 65 11.19 -2.09 -16.33
CA ASN A 65 11.25 -3.47 -15.83
C ASN A 65 10.03 -3.90 -14.98
N LYS A 66 8.81 -3.51 -15.38
CA LYS A 66 7.54 -3.82 -14.66
C LYS A 66 7.41 -5.29 -14.24
N LYS A 67 8.00 -6.24 -15.01
CA LYS A 67 8.02 -7.68 -14.68
C LYS A 67 8.71 -7.99 -13.35
N ASP A 68 9.63 -7.12 -12.93
CA ASP A 68 10.39 -7.26 -11.69
C ASP A 68 9.66 -6.65 -10.48
N LEU A 69 8.59 -5.89 -10.74
CA LEU A 69 7.74 -5.31 -9.72
C LEU A 69 6.54 -6.21 -9.40
N LYS A 70 6.36 -6.54 -8.13
CA LYS A 70 5.12 -7.18 -7.64
C LYS A 70 4.23 -6.12 -7.03
N LEU A 71 3.10 -5.81 -7.68
CA LEU A 71 2.12 -4.87 -7.17
C LEU A 71 1.51 -5.38 -5.85
N LEU A 72 1.58 -4.58 -4.80
CA LEU A 72 1.01 -4.82 -3.47
C LEU A 72 -0.26 -3.98 -3.25
N SER A 73 -0.24 -2.71 -3.71
CA SER A 73 -1.42 -1.84 -3.75
C SER A 73 -1.34 -0.93 -4.98
N LYS A 74 -2.49 -0.70 -5.63
CA LYS A 74 -2.58 0.20 -6.79
C LYS A 74 -2.36 1.67 -6.42
N CYS A 75 -2.63 2.03 -5.19
CA CYS A 75 -2.47 3.39 -4.69
C CYS A 75 -2.21 3.32 -3.18
N GLU A 76 -1.11 3.90 -2.77
CA GLU A 76 -0.73 4.00 -1.37
C GLU A 76 -0.15 5.38 -1.10
N SER A 77 -0.21 5.82 0.15
CA SER A 77 0.42 7.05 0.59
C SER A 77 1.34 6.83 1.78
N ALA A 78 2.38 7.63 1.89
CA ALA A 78 3.27 7.64 3.04
C ALA A 78 3.72 9.06 3.37
N GLU A 79 3.98 9.31 4.64
CA GLU A 79 4.58 10.54 5.14
C GLU A 79 5.86 10.23 5.90
N GLY A 80 6.83 11.12 5.82
CA GLY A 80 8.09 10.96 6.53
C GLY A 80 9.13 12.01 6.14
N THR A 81 10.35 11.81 6.65
CA THR A 81 11.51 12.66 6.38
C THR A 81 12.41 11.99 5.35
N VAL A 82 12.86 12.73 4.37
CA VAL A 82 13.81 12.27 3.34
C VAL A 82 15.19 12.10 3.97
N ARG A 83 15.77 10.90 3.87
CA ARG A 83 17.09 10.58 4.46
C ARG A 83 18.23 10.63 3.46
N ASP A 84 17.96 10.18 2.25
CA ASP A 84 18.95 10.12 1.17
C ASP A 84 18.26 10.36 -0.17
N VAL A 85 19.00 10.91 -1.13
CA VAL A 85 18.52 11.22 -2.48
C VAL A 85 19.54 10.73 -3.50
N HIS A 86 19.06 10.09 -4.56
CA HIS A 86 19.86 9.56 -5.65
C HIS A 86 19.43 10.19 -6.98
N HIS A 87 20.26 11.07 -7.53
CA HIS A 87 19.93 11.87 -8.71
C HIS A 87 20.26 11.22 -10.06
N HIS A 88 21.12 10.19 -10.07
CA HIS A 88 21.71 9.64 -11.28
C HIS A 88 21.39 8.14 -11.43
N MET A 89 20.12 7.79 -11.43
CA MET A 89 19.71 6.43 -11.76
C MET A 89 19.84 6.18 -13.27
N LYS A 90 20.27 4.97 -13.67
CA LYS A 90 20.44 4.59 -15.08
C LYS A 90 19.15 4.69 -15.90
N ASP A 91 18.01 4.40 -15.27
CA ASP A 91 16.66 4.51 -15.82
C ASP A 91 16.10 5.94 -15.82
N GLY A 92 16.87 6.87 -15.25
CA GLY A 92 16.49 8.28 -15.13
C GLY A 92 15.51 8.56 -13.97
N ASP A 93 15.20 7.62 -13.11
CA ASP A 93 14.31 7.84 -11.97
C ASP A 93 14.94 8.79 -10.93
N TYR A 94 14.10 9.58 -10.28
CA TYR A 94 14.47 10.32 -9.08
C TYR A 94 14.11 9.47 -7.86
N LYS A 95 15.13 8.97 -7.20
CA LYS A 95 14.99 8.00 -6.11
C LYS A 95 15.40 8.60 -4.78
N PHE A 96 14.61 8.36 -3.75
CA PHE A 96 14.95 8.76 -2.38
C PHE A 96 14.46 7.76 -1.33
N GLY A 97 15.16 7.76 -0.20
CA GLY A 97 14.78 7.00 0.99
C GLY A 97 13.92 7.84 1.92
N LEU A 98 12.74 7.36 2.27
CA LEU A 98 11.80 8.01 3.17
C LEU A 98 11.75 7.28 4.52
N ASP A 99 12.21 7.94 5.60
CA ASP A 99 11.98 7.48 6.96
C ASP A 99 10.55 7.76 7.35
N VAL A 100 9.70 6.78 7.14
CA VAL A 100 8.26 6.95 7.29
C VAL A 100 7.84 7.07 8.74
N GLU A 101 6.80 7.87 8.99
CA GLU A 101 6.14 7.98 10.29
C GLU A 101 5.66 6.60 10.79
N LYS A 102 5.51 6.46 12.11
CA LYS A 102 5.16 5.19 12.77
C LYS A 102 3.94 4.49 12.16
N LYS A 103 2.92 5.25 11.77
CA LYS A 103 1.68 4.73 11.17
C LYS A 103 1.84 4.06 9.80
N TYR A 104 3.00 4.30 9.12
CA TYR A 104 3.32 3.74 7.80
C TYR A 104 4.40 2.66 7.83
N LYS A 105 4.87 2.25 9.00
CA LYS A 105 5.95 1.24 9.12
C LYS A 105 5.55 -0.15 8.58
N ASP A 106 4.27 -0.42 8.42
CA ASP A 106 3.75 -1.64 7.80
C ASP A 106 3.96 -1.69 6.27
N LEU A 107 4.25 -0.55 5.63
CA LEU A 107 4.67 -0.50 4.23
C LEU A 107 6.07 -1.10 4.02
N LEU A 108 6.88 -1.17 5.06
CA LEU A 108 8.24 -1.67 4.98
C LEU A 108 8.29 -3.20 4.99
N ASN A 109 9.17 -3.75 4.18
CA ASN A 109 9.55 -5.15 4.29
C ASN A 109 10.42 -5.34 5.54
N LYS A 110 10.03 -6.25 6.44
CA LYS A 110 10.78 -6.55 7.67
C LYS A 110 12.22 -7.05 7.41
N GLY A 111 12.50 -7.56 6.21
CA GLY A 111 13.82 -8.00 5.77
C GLY A 111 14.63 -6.87 5.14
N ASN A 112 14.47 -6.68 3.83
CA ASN A 112 15.41 -5.88 3.02
C ASN A 112 15.26 -4.37 3.18
N ASN A 113 14.07 -3.79 3.45
CA ASN A 113 14.01 -2.37 3.80
C ASN A 113 14.88 -2.08 5.02
N LYS A 114 14.78 -2.91 6.08
CA LYS A 114 15.61 -2.72 7.28
C LYS A 114 17.10 -2.98 7.04
N LYS A 115 17.43 -4.06 6.33
CA LYS A 115 18.82 -4.53 6.22
C LYS A 115 19.65 -3.75 5.20
N ARG A 116 19.04 -3.30 4.09
CA ARG A 116 19.77 -2.75 2.95
C ARG A 116 19.60 -1.25 2.76
N VAL A 117 18.47 -0.68 3.18
CA VAL A 117 18.18 0.74 2.99
C VAL A 117 17.83 1.45 4.31
N GLY A 118 18.42 1.00 5.40
CA GLY A 118 18.37 1.66 6.70
C GLY A 118 16.99 1.76 7.35
N GLY A 119 16.02 0.93 6.95
CA GLY A 119 14.65 0.99 7.44
C GLY A 119 13.79 2.04 6.74
N ASN A 120 14.28 2.59 5.62
CA ASN A 120 13.56 3.56 4.81
C ASN A 120 12.63 2.88 3.79
N LEU A 121 11.54 3.53 3.45
CA LEU A 121 10.73 3.22 2.28
C LEU A 121 11.40 3.86 1.07
N ILE A 122 11.65 3.08 0.04
CA ILE A 122 12.17 3.62 -1.21
C ILE A 122 11.02 4.27 -1.98
N VAL A 123 11.29 5.45 -2.54
CA VAL A 123 10.35 6.20 -3.38
C VAL A 123 11.04 6.54 -4.69
N GLU A 124 10.40 6.20 -5.81
CA GLU A 124 10.93 6.44 -7.15
C GLU A 124 9.93 7.24 -8.00
N VAL A 125 10.38 8.41 -8.46
CA VAL A 125 9.63 9.27 -9.37
C VAL A 125 10.18 9.08 -10.78
N VAL A 126 9.38 8.48 -11.65
CA VAL A 126 9.77 8.17 -13.03
C VAL A 126 9.93 9.45 -13.86
N PRO A 127 10.76 9.46 -14.93
CA PRO A 127 11.07 10.67 -15.72
C PRO A 127 9.84 11.42 -16.22
N LYS A 128 8.80 10.68 -16.63
CA LYS A 128 7.56 11.30 -17.13
C LYS A 128 6.79 12.09 -16.07
N ASP A 129 6.91 11.73 -14.80
CA ASP A 129 6.15 12.33 -13.70
C ASP A 129 6.93 13.50 -13.03
N ARG A 130 8.26 13.61 -13.24
CA ARG A 130 9.09 14.66 -12.65
C ARG A 130 8.68 16.09 -13.02
N LYS A 131 8.11 16.28 -14.20
CA LYS A 131 7.68 17.59 -14.69
C LYS A 131 6.24 17.92 -14.30
N SER A 132 5.57 17.05 -13.57
CA SER A 132 4.21 17.28 -13.09
C SER A 132 4.21 18.35 -12.00
N SER A 133 3.26 19.27 -12.03
CA SER A 133 3.03 20.26 -10.95
C SER A 133 2.66 19.59 -9.61
N ASN A 134 2.29 18.31 -9.63
CA ASN A 134 1.98 17.55 -8.44
C ASN A 134 3.21 16.88 -7.80
N VAL A 135 4.40 17.05 -8.39
CA VAL A 135 5.61 16.39 -7.94
C VAL A 135 6.65 17.43 -7.54
N HIS A 136 6.84 17.57 -6.25
CA HIS A 136 8.02 18.19 -5.66
C HIS A 136 9.13 17.14 -5.61
N LEU A 137 10.32 17.46 -6.13
CA LEU A 137 11.52 16.61 -6.01
C LEU A 137 12.25 17.00 -4.72
N PRO A 138 12.15 16.20 -3.65
CA PRO A 138 12.58 16.68 -2.34
C PRO A 138 14.09 16.53 -2.13
N GLU A 139 14.63 17.41 -1.30
CA GLU A 139 15.99 17.35 -0.79
C GLU A 139 16.07 16.56 0.52
N LYS A 140 17.27 16.10 0.87
CA LYS A 140 17.54 15.46 2.15
C LYS A 140 17.13 16.35 3.33
N GLY A 141 16.39 15.79 4.27
CA GLY A 141 15.91 16.47 5.48
C GLY A 141 14.50 17.08 5.33
N GLU A 142 13.94 17.11 4.13
CA GLU A 142 12.59 17.61 3.94
C GLU A 142 11.54 16.59 4.42
N ASP A 143 10.48 17.11 5.02
CA ASP A 143 9.29 16.32 5.34
C ASP A 143 8.31 16.35 4.16
N VAL A 144 7.92 15.17 3.69
CA VAL A 144 7.07 15.04 2.52
C VAL A 144 5.94 14.04 2.74
N ARG A 145 4.90 14.20 1.92
CA ARG A 145 3.88 13.17 1.70
C ARG A 145 3.92 12.73 0.25
N VAL A 146 3.88 11.42 0.04
CA VAL A 146 3.98 10.79 -1.28
C VAL A 146 2.75 9.93 -1.57
N TRP A 147 2.38 9.81 -2.86
CA TRP A 147 1.37 8.88 -3.36
C TRP A 147 1.89 8.16 -4.59
N GLY A 148 1.65 6.86 -4.65
CA GLY A 148 2.11 6.05 -5.76
C GLY A 148 1.62 4.60 -5.69
N ALA A 149 2.09 3.77 -6.61
CA ALA A 149 1.88 2.34 -6.54
C ALA A 149 2.82 1.75 -5.48
N TRP A 150 2.27 0.97 -4.53
CA TRP A 150 3.10 0.24 -3.58
C TRP A 150 3.45 -1.11 -4.16
N VAL A 151 4.74 -1.36 -4.31
CA VAL A 151 5.26 -2.56 -4.96
C VAL A 151 6.36 -3.21 -4.12
N LYS A 152 6.63 -4.48 -4.41
CA LYS A 152 7.85 -5.16 -4.01
C LYS A 152 8.76 -5.26 -5.23
N ASP A 153 9.94 -4.67 -5.14
CA ASP A 153 11.05 -4.90 -6.08
C ASP A 153 11.60 -6.31 -5.82
N LYS A 154 11.43 -7.22 -6.77
CA LYS A 154 11.83 -8.62 -6.62
C LYS A 154 13.34 -8.79 -6.57
N PRO A 155 14.14 -8.19 -7.47
CA PRO A 155 15.60 -8.23 -7.45
C PRO A 155 16.22 -7.76 -6.15
N ASN A 156 15.72 -6.65 -5.60
CA ASN A 156 16.23 -6.06 -4.37
C ASN A 156 15.55 -6.64 -3.13
N GLY A 157 14.33 -7.14 -3.26
CA GLY A 157 13.56 -7.77 -2.19
C GLY A 157 13.02 -6.80 -1.15
N TRP A 158 13.03 -5.48 -1.39
CA TRP A 158 12.41 -4.47 -0.54
C TRP A 158 11.05 -4.02 -1.09
N ASN A 159 10.30 -3.29 -0.28
CA ASN A 159 9.08 -2.62 -0.71
C ASN A 159 9.38 -1.16 -1.01
N GLU A 160 8.65 -0.58 -1.97
CA GLU A 160 8.83 0.79 -2.43
C GLU A 160 7.50 1.39 -2.94
N ILE A 161 7.46 2.71 -3.06
CA ILE A 161 6.44 3.44 -3.83
C ILE A 161 7.03 3.73 -5.21
N HIS A 162 6.60 2.97 -6.24
CA HIS A 162 7.14 3.06 -7.60
C HIS A 162 6.08 2.67 -8.66
N PRO A 163 5.73 3.60 -9.54
CA PRO A 163 6.09 5.02 -9.54
C PRO A 163 5.34 5.84 -8.48
N ALA A 164 6.02 6.84 -7.94
CA ALA A 164 5.40 7.93 -7.21
C ALA A 164 4.97 9.01 -8.20
N TRP A 165 3.69 9.40 -8.19
CA TRP A 165 3.15 10.40 -9.12
C TRP A 165 2.67 11.67 -8.45
N LYS A 166 2.71 11.72 -7.12
CA LYS A 166 2.47 12.91 -6.33
C LYS A 166 3.39 12.92 -5.13
N VAL A 167 4.10 14.03 -4.97
CA VAL A 167 4.99 14.30 -3.84
C VAL A 167 4.76 15.75 -3.43
N VAL A 168 4.43 15.98 -2.17
CA VAL A 168 4.19 17.32 -1.65
C VAL A 168 5.04 17.54 -0.40
N LYS A 169 5.60 18.73 -0.28
CA LYS A 169 6.29 19.18 0.93
C LYS A 169 5.25 19.46 2.02
N LYS A 170 5.56 19.09 3.26
CA LYS A 170 4.73 19.33 4.44
C LYS A 170 5.11 20.65 5.12
#